data_04bb24199b4050ab2ad30274fc1459a7
#
_entry.id   04bb24199b4050ab2ad30274fc1459a7
#
_cell.length_a   1.000
_cell.length_b   1.000
_cell.length_c   1.000
_cell.angle_alpha   90.00
_cell.angle_beta   90.00
_cell.angle_gamma   90.00
#
_symmetry.space_group_name_H-M   'P 1'
#
loop_
_entity.id
_entity.type
_entity.pdbx_description
1 polymer ?
#
loop_
_entity_poly.entity_id
_entity_poly.type
_entity_poly.pdbx_seq_one_letter_code
_entity_poly.pdbx_strand_id
1 'polypeptide(L)'
;MLIGFSADIGRYLGDTKENCSTYTGPRWAATAVYVVGFLLLDCVIHTAQASVRAMMSDLSAANHGPSIGQAIFSVWMAIGSILGYAAVAYGTWHRWFPSLKTSACCDACADLKGAFLTAVVLIVISTVVTMLLADEQSLDNEGVGGAAFAQTCGGLNAFIDLFASLKNMSPAMFRVLALTAFTWLSWFPFLQYNTDWMGREIYHGNPNGVADMADDKYNAGVREGAIGLLLCSASLGATSFLIPKLCRKLTSKVIWSISLFSVFLIMAGMVAVGVVSTKGYSPSLSTSLTVAGPDNLNALALTMFALIGIPQAVLYSVPWAVAAEVVAGEGGGQGVTVGAITIVISLSQLLVGLTAGPIDGAFNKGNAPAFGI
;
A
#
# COMPACT_ATOMS: atom_id res chain seq x y z
N MET A 1 -10.87 0.91 13.07
CA MET A 1 -12.09 0.38 13.75
C MET A 1 -13.26 0.21 12.79
N LEU A 2 -13.73 1.24 12.06
CA LEU A 2 -14.87 1.13 11.13
C LEU A 2 -14.75 -0.03 10.14
N ILE A 3 -13.60 -0.20 9.52
CA ILE A 3 -13.35 -1.28 8.54
C ILE A 3 -13.48 -2.66 9.18
N GLY A 4 -12.78 -2.91 10.30
CA GLY A 4 -12.80 -4.22 10.97
C GLY A 4 -14.17 -4.62 11.52
N PHE A 5 -15.02 -3.65 11.90
CA PHE A 5 -16.35 -3.89 12.44
C PHE A 5 -17.48 -3.56 11.46
N SER A 6 -17.17 -3.36 10.18
CA SER A 6 -18.16 -2.98 9.16
C SER A 6 -19.33 -3.97 9.05
N ALA A 7 -19.06 -5.27 9.15
CA ALA A 7 -20.09 -6.30 9.09
C ALA A 7 -21.07 -6.23 10.27
N ASP A 8 -20.57 -5.97 11.48
CA ASP A 8 -21.42 -5.83 12.68
C ASP A 8 -22.24 -4.54 12.64
N ILE A 9 -21.60 -3.43 12.23
CA ILE A 9 -22.25 -2.14 12.08
C ILE A 9 -23.33 -2.23 10.99
N GLY A 10 -23.05 -2.86 9.85
CA GLY A 10 -24.02 -3.06 8.78
C GLY A 10 -25.23 -3.87 9.23
N ARG A 11 -25.02 -4.94 10.00
CA ARG A 11 -26.11 -5.71 10.61
C ARG A 11 -26.96 -4.84 11.55
N TYR A 12 -26.33 -3.97 12.35
CA TYR A 12 -27.02 -3.05 13.23
C TYR A 12 -27.82 -2.00 12.46
N LEU A 13 -27.32 -1.57 11.30
CA LEU A 13 -27.96 -0.59 10.41
C LEU A 13 -29.11 -1.18 9.56
N GLY A 14 -29.37 -2.49 9.66
CA GLY A 14 -30.52 -3.10 9.00
C GLY A 14 -30.20 -4.01 7.81
N ASP A 15 -28.95 -4.42 7.64
CA ASP A 15 -28.60 -5.55 6.76
C ASP A 15 -29.30 -6.82 7.27
N THR A 16 -29.08 -7.95 6.66
CA THR A 16 -29.69 -9.21 7.02
C THR A 16 -29.53 -9.58 8.50
N LYS A 17 -30.55 -10.27 9.07
CA LYS A 17 -30.48 -10.90 10.38
C LYS A 17 -29.91 -12.32 10.33
N GLU A 18 -29.74 -12.88 9.15
CA GLU A 18 -29.17 -14.22 8.95
C GLU A 18 -27.71 -14.31 9.40
N ASN A 19 -27.26 -15.52 9.69
CA ASN A 19 -25.89 -15.76 10.09
C ASN A 19 -24.95 -15.62 8.88
N CYS A 20 -23.72 -15.22 9.14
CA CYS A 20 -22.69 -15.03 8.11
C CYS A 20 -22.39 -16.32 7.32
N SER A 21 -22.61 -17.50 7.89
CA SER A 21 -22.40 -18.80 7.25
C SER A 21 -23.50 -19.22 6.27
N THR A 22 -24.70 -18.63 6.37
CA THR A 22 -25.87 -18.99 5.58
C THR A 22 -26.29 -17.96 4.55
N TYR A 23 -25.90 -16.70 4.76
CA TYR A 23 -26.32 -15.60 3.91
C TYR A 23 -25.31 -15.33 2.79
N THR A 24 -25.80 -15.41 1.56
CA THR A 24 -25.01 -15.18 0.34
C THR A 24 -25.38 -13.87 -0.40
N GLY A 25 -26.35 -13.10 0.11
CA GLY A 25 -26.81 -11.88 -0.52
C GLY A 25 -25.90 -10.66 -0.23
N PRO A 26 -26.09 -9.54 -0.95
CA PRO A 26 -25.31 -8.32 -0.77
C PRO A 26 -25.63 -7.61 0.57
N ARG A 27 -24.58 -7.20 1.28
CA ARG A 27 -24.68 -6.44 2.55
C ARG A 27 -24.37 -4.97 2.29
N TRP A 28 -25.35 -4.23 1.82
CA TRP A 28 -25.15 -2.84 1.36
C TRP A 28 -24.71 -1.88 2.46
N ALA A 29 -25.27 -1.99 3.66
CA ALA A 29 -24.90 -1.11 4.76
C ALA A 29 -23.48 -1.44 5.26
N ALA A 30 -23.10 -2.70 5.39
CA ALA A 30 -21.73 -3.11 5.72
C ALA A 30 -20.73 -2.62 4.67
N THR A 31 -21.06 -2.73 3.38
CA THR A 31 -20.23 -2.24 2.28
C THR A 31 -20.08 -0.72 2.34
N ALA A 32 -21.15 0.02 2.57
CA ALA A 32 -21.08 1.47 2.71
C ALA A 32 -20.20 1.91 3.89
N VAL A 33 -20.34 1.27 5.05
CA VAL A 33 -19.49 1.54 6.22
C VAL A 33 -18.03 1.20 5.94
N TYR A 34 -17.77 0.07 5.24
CA TYR A 34 -16.43 -0.31 4.84
C TYR A 34 -15.78 0.74 3.92
N VAL A 35 -16.50 1.18 2.88
CA VAL A 35 -16.01 2.19 1.92
C VAL A 35 -15.70 3.51 2.61
N VAL A 36 -16.62 4.01 3.45
CA VAL A 36 -16.38 5.23 4.22
C VAL A 36 -15.19 5.08 5.15
N GLY A 37 -15.10 3.94 5.87
CA GLY A 37 -13.99 3.66 6.75
C GLY A 37 -12.66 3.56 6.01
N PHE A 38 -12.66 2.99 4.80
CA PHE A 38 -11.49 2.90 3.95
C PHE A 38 -11.00 4.27 3.46
N LEU A 39 -11.92 5.12 2.98
CA LEU A 39 -11.58 6.48 2.55
C LEU A 39 -11.00 7.32 3.69
N LEU A 40 -11.59 7.22 4.88
CA LEU A 40 -11.07 7.92 6.07
C LEU A 40 -9.67 7.40 6.44
N LEU A 41 -9.46 6.09 6.41
CA LEU A 41 -8.15 5.49 6.69
C LEU A 41 -7.10 5.96 5.67
N ASP A 42 -7.45 5.98 4.40
CA ASP A 42 -6.57 6.41 3.31
C ASP A 42 -6.15 7.89 3.48
N CYS A 43 -7.09 8.76 3.76
CA CYS A 43 -6.81 10.18 4.07
C CYS A 43 -5.85 10.33 5.26
N VAL A 44 -6.10 9.59 6.36
CA VAL A 44 -5.26 9.65 7.57
C VAL A 44 -3.85 9.12 7.30
N ILE A 45 -3.72 8.01 6.57
CA ILE A 45 -2.42 7.43 6.21
C ILE A 45 -1.60 8.42 5.39
N HIS A 46 -2.18 9.03 4.35
CA HIS A 46 -1.48 9.98 3.50
C HIS A 46 -1.06 11.23 4.28
N THR A 47 -1.93 11.76 5.14
CA THR A 47 -1.60 12.91 6.00
C THR A 47 -0.47 12.59 6.97
N ALA A 48 -0.54 11.46 7.67
CA ALA A 48 0.49 11.02 8.59
C ALA A 48 1.84 10.80 7.88
N GLN A 49 1.83 10.13 6.73
CA GLN A 49 3.05 9.92 5.93
C GLN A 49 3.67 11.24 5.47
N ALA A 50 2.85 12.19 5.01
CA ALA A 50 3.33 13.50 4.59
C ALA A 50 4.01 14.25 5.74
N SER A 51 3.39 14.28 6.92
CA SER A 51 3.93 14.95 8.10
C SER A 51 5.26 14.33 8.56
N VAL A 52 5.31 12.99 8.68
CA VAL A 52 6.53 12.29 9.09
C VAL A 52 7.66 12.46 8.06
N ARG A 53 7.35 12.42 6.77
CA ARG A 53 8.37 12.64 5.71
C ARG A 53 8.91 14.07 5.70
N ALA A 54 8.08 15.07 5.93
CA ALA A 54 8.51 16.46 6.08
C ALA A 54 9.46 16.58 7.28
N MET A 55 9.06 16.11 8.45
CA MET A 55 9.89 16.10 9.66
C MET A 55 11.23 15.39 9.44
N MET A 56 11.23 14.21 8.80
CA MET A 56 12.47 13.48 8.48
C MET A 56 13.38 14.25 7.52
N SER A 57 12.81 14.98 6.57
CA SER A 57 13.59 15.82 5.66
C SER A 57 14.26 16.98 6.41
N ASP A 58 13.55 17.64 7.31
CA ASP A 58 14.07 18.76 8.10
C ASP A 58 15.17 18.29 9.08
N LEU A 59 14.93 17.21 9.81
CA LEU A 59 15.92 16.65 10.75
C LEU A 59 17.19 16.13 10.05
N SER A 60 17.06 15.58 8.84
CA SER A 60 18.18 15.03 8.09
C SER A 60 18.96 16.07 7.30
N ALA A 61 18.36 17.21 6.96
CA ALA A 61 18.98 18.25 6.15
C ALA A 61 20.25 18.82 6.82
N ALA A 62 20.25 18.96 8.15
CA ALA A 62 21.36 19.57 8.89
C ALA A 62 22.64 18.71 8.94
N ASN A 63 22.54 17.36 8.96
CA ASN A 63 23.68 16.50 9.27
C ASN A 63 24.00 15.43 8.22
N HIS A 64 23.02 14.90 7.49
CA HIS A 64 23.21 13.68 6.69
C HIS A 64 22.62 13.72 5.29
N GLY A 65 21.88 14.76 4.96
CA GLY A 65 21.18 14.91 3.67
C GLY A 65 19.85 14.13 3.60
N PRO A 66 18.90 14.58 2.75
CA PRO A 66 17.52 14.08 2.74
C PRO A 66 17.41 12.61 2.30
N SER A 67 18.38 12.09 1.55
CA SER A 67 18.39 10.70 1.10
C SER A 67 18.48 9.68 2.25
N ILE A 68 19.21 10.01 3.32
CA ILE A 68 19.35 9.15 4.50
C ILE A 68 18.04 9.14 5.31
N GLY A 69 17.43 10.30 5.53
CA GLY A 69 16.15 10.42 6.21
C GLY A 69 15.06 9.58 5.52
N GLN A 70 14.93 9.71 4.21
CA GLN A 70 13.94 8.94 3.43
C GLN A 70 14.25 7.44 3.38
N ALA A 71 15.51 7.04 3.39
CA ALA A 71 15.89 5.63 3.48
C ALA A 71 15.52 5.03 4.85
N ILE A 72 15.76 5.74 5.94
CA ILE A 72 15.35 5.32 7.30
C ILE A 72 13.83 5.20 7.38
N PHE A 73 13.08 6.16 6.83
CA PHE A 73 11.62 6.07 6.74
C PHE A 73 11.18 4.79 6.02
N SER A 74 11.82 4.45 4.90
CA SER A 74 11.50 3.24 4.12
C SER A 74 11.82 1.95 4.90
N VAL A 75 12.86 1.94 5.74
CA VAL A 75 13.16 0.81 6.63
C VAL A 75 12.04 0.61 7.67
N TRP A 76 11.61 1.68 8.32
CA TRP A 76 10.52 1.60 9.30
C TRP A 76 9.20 1.20 8.66
N MET A 77 8.95 1.68 7.43
CA MET A 77 7.79 1.26 6.66
C MET A 77 7.84 -0.25 6.33
N ALA A 78 9.03 -0.78 5.99
CA ALA A 78 9.21 -2.21 5.78
C ALA A 78 8.92 -3.02 7.07
N ILE A 79 9.41 -2.57 8.22
CA ILE A 79 9.16 -3.23 9.51
C ILE A 79 7.64 -3.25 9.80
N GLY A 80 6.96 -2.11 9.64
CA GLY A 80 5.52 -2.03 9.83
C GLY A 80 4.74 -2.94 8.89
N SER A 81 5.16 -3.02 7.62
CA SER A 81 4.55 -3.90 6.61
C SER A 81 4.77 -5.38 6.94
N ILE A 82 5.97 -5.77 7.39
CA ILE A 82 6.25 -7.14 7.83
C ILE A 82 5.33 -7.53 8.98
N LEU A 83 5.20 -6.68 10.00
CA LEU A 83 4.31 -6.93 11.14
C LEU A 83 2.84 -7.03 10.70
N GLY A 84 2.39 -6.13 9.82
CA GLY A 84 1.03 -6.13 9.28
C GLY A 84 0.71 -7.39 8.48
N TYR A 85 1.56 -7.74 7.52
CA TYR A 85 1.35 -8.93 6.69
C TYR A 85 1.51 -10.23 7.50
N ALA A 86 2.41 -10.29 8.47
CA ALA A 86 2.51 -11.41 9.38
C ALA A 86 1.23 -11.59 10.21
N ALA A 87 0.63 -10.50 10.68
CA ALA A 87 -0.64 -10.53 11.42
C ALA A 87 -1.79 -11.07 10.55
N VAL A 88 -1.84 -10.71 9.26
CA VAL A 88 -2.84 -11.22 8.33
C VAL A 88 -2.56 -12.68 7.94
N ALA A 89 -1.31 -13.02 7.63
CA ALA A 89 -0.91 -14.38 7.25
C ALA A 89 -1.12 -15.40 8.38
N TYR A 90 -1.01 -14.95 9.63
CA TYR A 90 -1.26 -15.81 10.80
C TYR A 90 -2.68 -16.40 10.79
N GLY A 91 -3.72 -15.63 10.46
CA GLY A 91 -5.07 -16.08 10.11
C GLY A 91 -5.76 -17.01 11.13
N THR A 92 -5.45 -16.88 12.42
CA THR A 92 -6.03 -17.70 13.50
C THR A 92 -6.42 -16.88 14.73
N TRP A 93 -6.61 -15.58 14.56
CA TRP A 93 -7.01 -14.65 15.63
C TRP A 93 -8.34 -15.04 16.29
N HIS A 94 -9.28 -15.63 15.53
CA HIS A 94 -10.55 -16.11 16.03
C HIS A 94 -10.41 -17.20 17.11
N ARG A 95 -9.28 -17.94 17.12
CA ARG A 95 -9.01 -18.97 18.16
C ARG A 95 -8.52 -18.35 19.46
N TRP A 96 -7.72 -17.27 19.37
CA TRP A 96 -7.20 -16.57 20.55
C TRP A 96 -8.24 -15.66 21.18
N PHE A 97 -9.08 -15.04 20.36
CA PHE A 97 -10.13 -14.11 20.77
C PHE A 97 -11.49 -14.54 20.22
N PRO A 98 -12.14 -15.56 20.82
CA PRO A 98 -13.45 -16.02 20.34
C PRO A 98 -14.55 -14.94 20.35
N SER A 99 -14.39 -13.91 21.19
CA SER A 99 -15.28 -12.75 21.28
C SER A 99 -15.33 -11.89 20.00
N LEU A 100 -14.39 -12.04 19.09
CA LEU A 100 -14.38 -11.33 17.80
C LEU A 100 -15.36 -11.95 16.80
N LYS A 101 -15.75 -13.21 16.99
CA LYS A 101 -16.79 -13.85 16.20
C LYS A 101 -18.15 -13.34 16.64
N THR A 102 -18.97 -13.02 15.67
CA THR A 102 -20.35 -12.59 15.87
C THR A 102 -21.23 -13.29 14.85
N SER A 103 -22.55 -13.21 15.04
CA SER A 103 -23.49 -13.76 14.04
C SER A 103 -23.38 -13.10 12.66
N ALA A 104 -22.85 -11.87 12.59
CA ALA A 104 -22.60 -11.16 11.34
C ALA A 104 -21.19 -11.43 10.77
N CYS A 105 -20.26 -11.96 11.56
CA CYS A 105 -18.84 -12.01 11.28
C CYS A 105 -18.28 -13.41 11.54
N CYS A 106 -18.08 -14.21 10.48
CA CYS A 106 -17.47 -15.55 10.51
C CYS A 106 -15.95 -15.48 10.76
N ASP A 107 -15.28 -16.63 10.66
CA ASP A 107 -13.89 -16.82 11.02
C ASP A 107 -12.95 -15.84 10.30
N ALA A 108 -13.04 -15.72 8.98
CA ALA A 108 -12.22 -14.80 8.18
C ALA A 108 -12.43 -13.33 8.58
N CYS A 109 -13.67 -12.93 8.86
CA CYS A 109 -13.98 -11.59 9.34
C CYS A 109 -13.42 -11.37 10.76
N ALA A 110 -13.48 -12.36 11.65
CA ALA A 110 -12.91 -12.29 12.99
C ALA A 110 -11.38 -12.18 12.97
N ASP A 111 -10.73 -12.87 12.06
CA ASP A 111 -9.28 -12.77 11.83
C ASP A 111 -8.89 -11.37 11.34
N LEU A 112 -9.67 -10.80 10.43
CA LEU A 112 -9.48 -9.41 10.00
C LEU A 112 -9.62 -8.41 11.16
N LYS A 113 -10.65 -8.57 12.03
CA LYS A 113 -10.80 -7.76 13.24
C LYS A 113 -9.58 -7.85 14.14
N GLY A 114 -9.05 -9.06 14.37
CA GLY A 114 -7.86 -9.29 15.18
C GLY A 114 -6.63 -8.58 14.63
N ALA A 115 -6.40 -8.66 13.32
CA ALA A 115 -5.31 -7.96 12.66
C ALA A 115 -5.44 -6.42 12.79
N PHE A 116 -6.63 -5.86 12.60
CA PHE A 116 -6.87 -4.43 12.79
C PHE A 116 -6.69 -3.97 14.23
N LEU A 117 -7.13 -4.75 15.22
CA LEU A 117 -6.93 -4.43 16.63
C LEU A 117 -5.44 -4.41 16.99
N THR A 118 -4.68 -5.39 16.50
CA THR A 118 -3.22 -5.43 16.68
C THR A 118 -2.56 -4.20 16.06
N ALA A 119 -2.96 -3.80 14.84
CA ALA A 119 -2.45 -2.60 14.20
C ALA A 119 -2.75 -1.34 15.02
N VAL A 120 -3.96 -1.22 15.59
CA VAL A 120 -4.32 -0.08 16.46
C VAL A 120 -3.46 -0.02 17.70
N VAL A 121 -3.21 -1.15 18.37
CA VAL A 121 -2.32 -1.21 19.54
C VAL A 121 -0.90 -0.75 19.18
N LEU A 122 -0.36 -1.22 18.06
CA LEU A 122 0.97 -0.82 17.57
C LEU A 122 1.03 0.68 17.25
N ILE A 123 -0.01 1.24 16.62
CA ILE A 123 -0.09 2.68 16.32
C ILE A 123 -0.10 3.49 17.62
N VAL A 124 -0.91 3.11 18.61
CA VAL A 124 -0.97 3.81 19.90
C VAL A 124 0.39 3.77 20.60
N ILE A 125 1.02 2.60 20.65
CA ILE A 125 2.35 2.46 21.28
C ILE A 125 3.38 3.34 20.54
N SER A 126 3.45 3.27 19.23
CA SER A 126 4.40 4.06 18.44
C SER A 126 4.16 5.56 18.58
N THR A 127 2.90 6.00 18.62
CA THR A 127 2.55 7.41 18.82
C THR A 127 2.99 7.90 20.20
N VAL A 128 2.72 7.12 21.25
CA VAL A 128 3.14 7.47 22.63
C VAL A 128 4.67 7.54 22.72
N VAL A 129 5.37 6.57 22.12
CA VAL A 129 6.85 6.56 22.10
C VAL A 129 7.37 7.80 21.36
N THR A 130 6.79 8.17 20.23
CA THR A 130 7.18 9.37 19.47
C THR A 130 6.94 10.63 20.29
N MET A 131 5.78 10.77 20.94
CA MET A 131 5.49 11.93 21.81
C MET A 131 6.44 12.09 22.99
N LEU A 132 6.94 10.97 23.50
CA LEU A 132 7.85 10.99 24.67
C LEU A 132 9.32 11.23 24.29
N LEU A 133 9.72 10.85 23.07
CA LEU A 133 11.13 10.85 22.66
C LEU A 133 11.47 11.91 21.60
N ALA A 134 10.49 12.47 20.91
CA ALA A 134 10.74 13.50 19.88
C ALA A 134 10.73 14.89 20.52
N ASP A 135 11.90 15.53 20.57
CA ASP A 135 12.01 16.96 20.89
C ASP A 135 11.80 17.78 19.62
N GLU A 136 10.61 18.30 19.44
CA GLU A 136 10.32 19.26 18.36
C GLU A 136 10.70 20.66 18.78
N GLN A 137 11.52 21.32 17.95
CA GLN A 137 11.75 22.77 18.11
C GLN A 137 10.56 23.52 17.48
N SER A 138 9.88 24.35 18.29
CA SER A 138 8.85 25.25 17.79
C SER A 138 9.45 26.21 16.75
N LEU A 139 8.77 26.39 15.62
CA LEU A 139 9.13 27.45 14.67
C LEU A 139 8.96 28.79 15.39
N ASP A 140 10.07 29.44 15.72
CA ASP A 140 10.04 30.81 16.20
C ASP A 140 9.47 31.70 15.09
N ASN A 141 8.54 32.59 15.47
CA ASN A 141 7.73 33.42 14.58
C ASN A 141 8.51 34.49 13.77
N GLU A 142 9.82 34.39 13.66
CA GLU A 142 10.66 35.41 13.01
C GLU A 142 11.06 35.10 11.56
N GLY A 143 10.55 34.02 10.95
CA GLY A 143 10.81 33.71 9.53
C GLY A 143 9.57 33.84 8.67
N VAL A 144 9.72 34.40 7.48
CA VAL A 144 8.67 34.59 6.45
C VAL A 144 7.86 33.33 6.12
N GLY A 145 8.32 32.13 6.55
CA GLY A 145 7.61 30.87 6.42
C GLY A 145 6.59 30.58 7.53
N GLY A 146 6.79 31.12 8.73
CA GLY A 146 5.91 30.88 9.89
C GLY A 146 4.54 31.55 9.75
N ALA A 147 4.47 32.73 9.15
CA ALA A 147 3.22 33.44 8.89
C ALA A 147 2.35 32.71 7.85
N ALA A 148 2.96 32.11 6.83
CA ALA A 148 2.26 31.32 5.83
C ALA A 148 1.63 30.04 6.44
N PHE A 149 2.34 29.35 7.35
CA PHE A 149 1.84 28.11 7.96
C PHE A 149 0.71 28.38 8.98
N ALA A 150 0.81 29.44 9.78
CA ALA A 150 -0.25 29.82 10.74
C ALA A 150 -1.55 30.29 10.04
N GLN A 151 -1.44 30.85 8.83
CA GLN A 151 -2.58 31.27 8.01
C GLN A 151 -3.23 30.10 7.26
N THR A 152 -2.52 28.98 7.12
CA THR A 152 -2.94 27.77 6.36
C THR A 152 -3.83 26.82 7.16
N CYS A 153 -4.04 27.03 8.47
CA CYS A 153 -5.00 26.26 9.28
C CYS A 153 -6.48 26.55 8.94
N GLY A 154 -6.77 27.34 7.93
CA GLY A 154 -8.12 27.71 7.46
C GLY A 154 -8.53 26.94 6.19
N GLY A 155 -8.80 25.65 6.30
CA GLY A 155 -9.60 24.84 5.35
C GLY A 155 -9.39 25.14 3.86
N LEU A 156 -10.34 25.80 3.23
CA LEU A 156 -10.36 26.04 1.79
C LEU A 156 -9.19 26.91 1.28
N ASN A 157 -8.70 27.86 2.08
CA ASN A 157 -7.59 28.74 1.69
C ASN A 157 -6.28 27.95 1.57
N ALA A 158 -6.06 26.91 2.39
CA ALA A 158 -4.90 26.04 2.29
C ALA A 158 -4.84 25.29 0.95
N PHE A 159 -6.00 24.85 0.44
CA PHE A 159 -6.07 24.24 -0.89
C PHE A 159 -5.76 25.26 -2.00
N ILE A 160 -6.29 26.47 -1.91
CA ILE A 160 -6.04 27.54 -2.89
C ILE A 160 -4.54 27.90 -2.91
N ASP A 161 -3.93 28.05 -1.73
CA ASP A 161 -2.50 28.38 -1.60
C ASP A 161 -1.61 27.22 -2.11
N LEU A 162 -2.03 25.97 -1.88
CA LEU A 162 -1.34 24.79 -2.41
C LEU A 162 -1.40 24.77 -3.95
N PHE A 163 -2.57 25.02 -4.55
CA PHE A 163 -2.71 25.11 -6.01
C PHE A 163 -1.93 26.30 -6.60
N ALA A 164 -1.91 27.42 -5.93
CA ALA A 164 -1.11 28.59 -6.33
C ALA A 164 0.39 28.25 -6.26
N SER A 165 0.84 27.54 -5.24
CA SER A 165 2.21 27.08 -5.09
C SER A 165 2.60 26.06 -6.16
N LEU A 166 1.69 25.12 -6.52
CA LEU A 166 1.88 24.19 -7.62
C LEU A 166 2.08 24.89 -8.96
N LYS A 167 1.33 25.97 -9.23
CA LYS A 167 1.45 26.75 -10.46
C LYS A 167 2.78 27.49 -10.58
N ASN A 168 3.39 27.86 -9.46
CA ASN A 168 4.65 28.61 -9.40
C ASN A 168 5.88 27.69 -9.19
N MET A 169 5.71 26.37 -9.25
CA MET A 169 6.81 25.42 -9.10
C MET A 169 7.81 25.49 -10.26
N SER A 170 9.06 25.21 -9.94
CA SER A 170 10.13 25.18 -10.94
C SER A 170 9.91 24.05 -11.97
N PRO A 171 10.42 24.22 -13.20
CA PRO A 171 10.37 23.17 -14.22
C PRO A 171 11.08 21.87 -13.79
N ALA A 172 12.04 21.96 -12.88
CA ALA A 172 12.73 20.80 -12.32
C ALA A 172 11.79 20.00 -11.44
N MET A 173 11.06 20.67 -10.54
CA MET A 173 10.09 20.04 -9.66
C MET A 173 8.92 19.43 -10.44
N PHE A 174 8.41 20.12 -11.48
CA PHE A 174 7.35 19.57 -12.31
C PHE A 174 7.77 18.26 -12.99
N ARG A 175 9.02 18.14 -13.45
CA ARG A 175 9.56 16.87 -13.99
C ARG A 175 9.58 15.76 -12.94
N VAL A 176 9.96 16.06 -11.70
CA VAL A 176 9.94 15.09 -10.60
C VAL A 176 8.49 14.61 -10.32
N LEU A 177 7.53 15.53 -10.27
CA LEU A 177 6.11 15.21 -10.07
C LEU A 177 5.56 14.34 -11.19
N ALA A 178 5.86 14.66 -12.46
CA ALA A 178 5.43 13.87 -13.61
C ALA A 178 6.00 12.44 -13.58
N LEU A 179 7.31 12.32 -13.31
CA LEU A 179 7.94 10.99 -13.15
C LEU A 179 7.35 10.20 -11.99
N THR A 180 7.05 10.86 -10.88
CA THR A 180 6.39 10.26 -9.73
C THR A 180 4.99 9.78 -10.10
N ALA A 181 4.21 10.57 -10.86
CA ALA A 181 2.89 10.16 -11.34
C ALA A 181 2.95 8.86 -12.15
N PHE A 182 3.82 8.80 -13.16
CA PHE A 182 3.99 7.58 -13.97
C PHE A 182 4.47 6.39 -13.15
N THR A 183 5.37 6.63 -12.21
CA THR A 183 5.87 5.59 -11.30
C THR A 183 4.72 4.97 -10.50
N TRP A 184 3.86 5.78 -9.92
CA TRP A 184 2.76 5.31 -9.08
C TRP A 184 1.58 4.77 -9.91
N LEU A 185 1.33 5.28 -11.11
CA LEU A 185 0.38 4.67 -12.04
C LEU A 185 0.77 3.23 -12.38
N SER A 186 2.06 2.96 -12.58
CA SER A 186 2.55 1.60 -12.82
C SER A 186 2.52 0.70 -11.58
N TRP A 187 2.61 1.30 -10.38
CA TRP A 187 2.75 0.57 -9.12
C TRP A 187 1.40 0.19 -8.49
N PHE A 188 0.39 1.04 -8.59
CA PHE A 188 -0.90 0.80 -7.95
C PHE A 188 -1.63 -0.45 -8.40
N PRO A 189 -1.60 -0.90 -9.67
CA PRO A 189 -2.19 -2.18 -10.06
C PRO A 189 -1.64 -3.35 -9.24
N PHE A 190 -0.32 -3.39 -9.02
CA PHE A 190 0.28 -4.40 -8.16
C PHE A 190 -0.26 -4.30 -6.72
N LEU A 191 -0.27 -3.13 -6.12
CA LEU A 191 -0.74 -2.95 -4.75
C LEU A 191 -2.20 -3.39 -4.56
N GLN A 192 -3.05 -3.20 -5.55
CA GLN A 192 -4.48 -3.53 -5.46
C GLN A 192 -4.79 -5.00 -5.73
N TYR A 193 -4.04 -5.65 -6.63
CA TYR A 193 -4.41 -6.96 -7.14
C TYR A 193 -3.46 -8.10 -6.78
N ASN A 194 -2.37 -7.83 -6.07
CA ASN A 194 -1.33 -8.83 -5.80
C ASN A 194 -1.84 -10.11 -5.12
N THR A 195 -2.64 -9.99 -4.06
CA THR A 195 -3.19 -11.15 -3.33
C THR A 195 -4.33 -11.82 -4.08
N ASP A 196 -5.17 -11.04 -4.78
CA ASP A 196 -6.24 -11.56 -5.62
C ASP A 196 -5.67 -12.33 -6.83
N TRP A 197 -4.58 -11.82 -7.43
CA TRP A 197 -3.84 -12.53 -8.47
C TRP A 197 -3.31 -13.91 -7.99
N MET A 198 -2.75 -13.98 -6.78
CA MET A 198 -2.36 -15.26 -6.19
C MET A 198 -3.57 -16.19 -6.04
N GLY A 199 -4.69 -15.68 -5.50
CA GLY A 199 -5.90 -16.48 -5.28
C GLY A 199 -6.54 -17.00 -6.57
N ARG A 200 -6.66 -16.16 -7.59
CA ARG A 200 -7.36 -16.51 -8.84
C ARG A 200 -6.46 -17.19 -9.86
N GLU A 201 -5.27 -16.65 -10.11
CA GLU A 201 -4.46 -17.07 -11.27
C GLU A 201 -3.45 -18.15 -10.92
N ILE A 202 -2.91 -18.16 -9.71
CA ILE A 202 -1.95 -19.18 -9.27
C ILE A 202 -2.66 -20.36 -8.61
N TYR A 203 -3.62 -20.09 -7.70
CA TYR A 203 -4.34 -21.11 -6.95
C TYR A 203 -5.66 -21.57 -7.63
N HIS A 204 -6.07 -20.87 -8.70
CA HIS A 204 -7.30 -21.17 -9.45
C HIS A 204 -8.57 -21.22 -8.57
N GLY A 205 -8.59 -20.39 -7.52
CA GLY A 205 -9.72 -20.21 -6.63
C GLY A 205 -10.78 -19.27 -7.19
N ASN A 206 -12.00 -19.36 -6.68
CA ASN A 206 -13.10 -18.49 -7.07
C ASN A 206 -13.54 -17.64 -5.87
N PRO A 207 -13.40 -16.31 -5.92
CA PRO A 207 -13.79 -15.43 -4.81
C PRO A 207 -15.30 -15.36 -4.56
N ASN A 208 -16.12 -15.80 -5.55
CA ASN A 208 -17.58 -15.85 -5.47
C ASN A 208 -18.11 -17.25 -5.18
N GLY A 209 -17.24 -18.22 -4.90
CA GLY A 209 -17.62 -19.61 -4.60
C GLY A 209 -18.35 -19.69 -3.26
N VAL A 210 -19.53 -20.32 -3.26
CA VAL A 210 -20.28 -20.62 -2.05
C VAL A 210 -19.72 -21.92 -1.46
N ALA A 211 -19.01 -21.83 -0.32
CA ALA A 211 -18.65 -22.94 0.59
C ALA A 211 -18.04 -24.23 -0.03
N ASP A 212 -17.50 -24.17 -1.24
CA ASP A 212 -16.90 -25.30 -1.93
C ASP A 212 -15.37 -25.19 -1.97
N MET A 213 -14.67 -26.30 -2.32
CA MET A 213 -13.20 -26.35 -2.44
C MET A 213 -12.56 -25.19 -3.24
N ALA A 214 -13.33 -24.51 -4.07
CA ALA A 214 -12.85 -23.35 -4.84
C ALA A 214 -12.65 -22.09 -3.98
N ASP A 215 -13.48 -21.89 -2.95
CA ASP A 215 -13.32 -20.81 -1.97
C ASP A 215 -12.13 -21.08 -1.05
N ASP A 216 -11.94 -22.32 -0.60
CA ASP A 216 -10.77 -22.71 0.19
C ASP A 216 -9.45 -22.50 -0.57
N LYS A 217 -9.41 -22.77 -1.88
CA LYS A 217 -8.25 -22.52 -2.74
C LYS A 217 -7.97 -21.02 -2.89
N TYR A 218 -9.02 -20.22 -3.08
CA TYR A 218 -8.87 -18.78 -3.16
C TYR A 218 -8.28 -18.20 -1.86
N ASN A 219 -8.84 -18.56 -0.73
CA ASN A 219 -8.38 -18.11 0.58
C ASN A 219 -6.94 -18.57 0.89
N ALA A 220 -6.57 -19.79 0.48
CA ALA A 220 -5.21 -20.29 0.58
C ALA A 220 -4.26 -19.45 -0.28
N GLY A 221 -4.63 -19.13 -1.52
CA GLY A 221 -3.85 -18.28 -2.41
C GLY A 221 -3.68 -16.85 -1.89
N VAL A 222 -4.73 -16.25 -1.32
CA VAL A 222 -4.65 -14.92 -0.68
C VAL A 222 -3.69 -14.93 0.50
N ARG A 223 -3.69 -15.98 1.33
CA ARG A 223 -2.75 -16.13 2.45
C ARG A 223 -1.32 -16.29 1.97
N GLU A 224 -1.10 -17.06 0.91
CA GLU A 224 0.22 -17.22 0.29
C GLU A 224 0.70 -15.90 -0.34
N GLY A 225 -0.20 -15.12 -0.92
CA GLY A 225 0.05 -13.76 -1.38
C GLY A 225 0.48 -12.82 -0.24
N ALA A 226 -0.10 -12.96 0.95
CA ALA A 226 0.34 -12.22 2.13
C ALA A 226 1.76 -12.60 2.58
N ILE A 227 2.13 -13.88 2.46
CA ILE A 227 3.52 -14.33 2.67
C ILE A 227 4.45 -13.71 1.61
N GLY A 228 4.01 -13.67 0.35
CA GLY A 228 4.71 -12.97 -0.73
C GLY A 228 4.97 -11.50 -0.41
N LEU A 229 3.98 -10.78 0.10
CA LEU A 229 4.11 -9.38 0.52
C LEU A 229 5.04 -9.22 1.74
N LEU A 230 5.09 -10.20 2.61
CA LEU A 230 6.06 -10.24 3.72
C LEU A 230 7.48 -10.35 3.18
N LEU A 231 7.74 -11.25 2.22
CA LEU A 231 9.03 -11.37 1.53
C LEU A 231 9.40 -10.08 0.77
N CYS A 232 8.44 -9.47 0.07
CA CYS A 232 8.58 -8.18 -0.58
C CYS A 232 9.04 -7.11 0.43
N SER A 233 8.38 -7.02 1.59
CA SER A 233 8.72 -6.06 2.64
C SER A 233 10.10 -6.30 3.25
N ALA A 234 10.50 -7.56 3.40
CA ALA A 234 11.84 -7.93 3.86
C ALA A 234 12.91 -7.46 2.87
N SER A 235 12.70 -7.71 1.58
CA SER A 235 13.60 -7.25 0.50
C SER A 235 13.64 -5.73 0.40
N LEU A 236 12.50 -5.05 0.57
CA LEU A 236 12.40 -3.60 0.65
C LEU A 236 13.26 -3.07 1.81
N GLY A 237 13.08 -3.60 3.01
CA GLY A 237 13.85 -3.18 4.18
C GLY A 237 15.36 -3.38 3.98
N ALA A 238 15.79 -4.56 3.52
CA ALA A 238 17.20 -4.86 3.26
C ALA A 238 17.80 -3.91 2.20
N THR A 239 17.06 -3.64 1.12
CA THR A 239 17.51 -2.75 0.05
C THR A 239 17.58 -1.30 0.51
N SER A 240 16.66 -0.85 1.37
CA SER A 240 16.63 0.53 1.89
C SER A 240 17.92 0.91 2.59
N PHE A 241 18.60 0.00 3.29
CA PHE A 241 19.93 0.24 3.85
C PHE A 241 21.03 0.49 2.80
N LEU A 242 20.83 -0.02 1.60
CA LEU A 242 21.82 0.12 0.51
C LEU A 242 21.63 1.41 -0.30
N ILE A 243 20.42 1.99 -0.30
CA ILE A 243 20.07 3.16 -1.13
C ILE A 243 21.03 4.35 -0.94
N PRO A 244 21.38 4.80 0.28
CA PRO A 244 22.29 5.93 0.44
C PRO A 244 23.69 5.66 -0.14
N LYS A 245 24.16 4.40 -0.07
CA LYS A 245 25.44 4.00 -0.67
C LYS A 245 25.37 3.96 -2.19
N LEU A 246 24.25 3.48 -2.73
CA LEU A 246 23.98 3.42 -4.16
C LEU A 246 23.85 4.83 -4.75
N CYS A 247 23.11 5.73 -4.11
CA CYS A 247 22.95 7.12 -4.55
C CYS A 247 24.26 7.91 -4.55
N ARG A 248 25.22 7.56 -3.70
CA ARG A 248 26.58 8.14 -3.74
C ARG A 248 27.46 7.61 -4.87
N LYS A 249 27.24 6.37 -5.32
CA LYS A 249 28.02 5.76 -6.42
C LYS A 249 27.40 6.01 -7.79
N LEU A 250 26.09 5.91 -7.86
CA LEU A 250 25.28 6.10 -9.05
C LEU A 250 24.36 7.28 -8.78
N THR A 251 24.14 8.15 -9.73
CA THR A 251 23.23 9.28 -9.52
C THR A 251 21.79 8.79 -9.23
N SER A 252 21.03 9.56 -8.44
CA SER A 252 19.63 9.25 -8.11
C SER A 252 18.78 8.98 -9.36
N LYS A 253 19.06 9.69 -10.49
CA LYS A 253 18.39 9.48 -11.78
C LYS A 253 18.61 8.07 -12.33
N VAL A 254 19.84 7.56 -12.30
CA VAL A 254 20.19 6.23 -12.83
C VAL A 254 19.55 5.16 -11.99
N ILE A 255 19.59 5.28 -10.66
CA ILE A 255 18.97 4.31 -9.74
C ILE A 255 17.46 4.26 -9.94
N TRP A 256 16.81 5.42 -10.07
CA TRP A 256 15.37 5.48 -10.32
C TRP A 256 15.00 4.85 -11.67
N SER A 257 15.77 5.13 -12.74
CA SER A 257 15.55 4.52 -14.06
C SER A 257 15.71 3.00 -14.05
N ILE A 258 16.77 2.48 -13.41
CA ILE A 258 16.99 1.03 -13.25
C ILE A 258 15.83 0.40 -12.46
N SER A 259 15.37 1.09 -11.42
CA SER A 259 14.25 0.62 -10.60
C SER A 259 12.95 0.50 -11.42
N LEU A 260 12.60 1.51 -12.21
CA LEU A 260 11.42 1.47 -13.08
C LEU A 260 11.50 0.36 -14.12
N PHE A 261 12.68 0.19 -14.73
CA PHE A 261 12.88 -0.91 -15.67
C PHE A 261 12.78 -2.29 -15.00
N SER A 262 13.27 -2.42 -13.77
CA SER A 262 13.12 -3.65 -12.98
C SER A 262 11.66 -3.94 -12.65
N VAL A 263 10.86 -2.92 -12.27
CA VAL A 263 9.42 -3.07 -12.05
C VAL A 263 8.74 -3.58 -13.32
N PHE A 264 9.04 -2.96 -14.47
CA PHE A 264 8.49 -3.40 -15.75
C PHE A 264 8.78 -4.88 -16.05
N LEU A 265 10.03 -5.32 -15.87
CA LEU A 265 10.42 -6.71 -16.11
C LEU A 265 9.71 -7.69 -15.17
N ILE A 266 9.59 -7.34 -13.89
CA ILE A 266 8.95 -8.19 -12.89
C ILE A 266 7.44 -8.28 -13.15
N MET A 267 6.78 -7.15 -13.47
CA MET A 267 5.35 -7.14 -13.81
C MET A 267 5.08 -7.95 -15.09
N ALA A 268 5.90 -7.79 -16.12
CA ALA A 268 5.81 -8.63 -17.33
C ALA A 268 5.99 -10.12 -17.00
N GLY A 269 6.90 -10.44 -16.07
CA GLY A 269 7.08 -11.79 -15.55
C GLY A 269 5.84 -12.32 -14.83
N MET A 270 5.20 -11.51 -13.99
CA MET A 270 3.95 -11.89 -13.29
C MET A 270 2.81 -12.16 -14.26
N VAL A 271 2.65 -11.32 -15.29
CA VAL A 271 1.67 -11.56 -16.38
C VAL A 271 1.97 -12.88 -17.09
N ALA A 272 3.24 -13.13 -17.44
CA ALA A 272 3.62 -14.37 -18.12
C ALA A 272 3.34 -15.60 -17.24
N VAL A 273 3.65 -15.56 -15.96
CA VAL A 273 3.37 -16.64 -15.00
C VAL A 273 1.86 -16.87 -14.86
N GLY A 274 1.05 -15.84 -14.75
CA GLY A 274 -0.41 -15.94 -14.70
C GLY A 274 -0.98 -16.58 -15.98
N VAL A 275 -0.50 -16.17 -17.16
CA VAL A 275 -0.93 -16.76 -18.44
C VAL A 275 -0.52 -18.24 -18.58
N VAL A 276 0.68 -18.60 -18.13
CA VAL A 276 1.14 -20.00 -18.14
C VAL A 276 0.31 -20.83 -17.18
N SER A 277 0.06 -20.32 -15.99
CA SER A 277 -0.75 -20.99 -14.97
C SER A 277 -2.17 -21.26 -15.48
N THR A 278 -2.84 -20.26 -16.05
CA THR A 278 -4.22 -20.38 -16.54
C THR A 278 -4.33 -21.29 -17.76
N LYS A 279 -3.36 -21.29 -18.68
CA LYS A 279 -3.34 -22.19 -19.85
C LYS A 279 -3.04 -23.64 -19.49
N GLY A 280 -2.24 -23.89 -18.46
CA GLY A 280 -1.90 -25.22 -17.97
C GLY A 280 -2.97 -25.88 -17.11
N TYR A 281 -3.99 -25.12 -16.70
CA TYR A 281 -5.04 -25.62 -15.80
C TYR A 281 -6.14 -26.36 -16.57
N SER A 282 -6.28 -27.68 -16.31
CA SER A 282 -7.38 -28.51 -16.80
C SER A 282 -8.27 -28.91 -15.62
N PRO A 283 -9.53 -28.43 -15.52
CA PRO A 283 -10.41 -28.71 -14.38
C PRO A 283 -10.71 -30.21 -14.16
N SER A 284 -10.63 -31.00 -15.25
CA SER A 284 -10.91 -32.45 -15.22
C SER A 284 -9.81 -33.30 -14.55
N LEU A 285 -8.60 -32.76 -14.36
CA LEU A 285 -7.47 -33.49 -13.76
C LEU A 285 -7.28 -33.16 -12.26
N SER A 286 -8.02 -32.23 -11.72
CA SER A 286 -7.85 -31.70 -10.36
C SER A 286 -8.61 -32.48 -9.27
N THR A 287 -9.05 -33.73 -9.54
CA THR A 287 -9.76 -34.58 -8.57
C THR A 287 -8.83 -35.19 -7.50
N SER A 288 -7.56 -34.89 -7.49
CA SER A 288 -6.63 -35.31 -6.46
C SER A 288 -6.20 -34.15 -5.55
N LEU A 289 -6.87 -34.02 -4.44
CA LEU A 289 -6.45 -33.69 -3.07
C LEU A 289 -5.27 -32.75 -2.77
N THR A 290 -4.81 -31.88 -3.66
CA THR A 290 -3.82 -30.86 -3.28
C THR A 290 -4.41 -29.47 -3.40
N VAL A 291 -4.62 -28.83 -2.25
CA VAL A 291 -5.03 -27.42 -2.09
C VAL A 291 -3.92 -26.46 -2.55
N ALA A 292 -2.77 -26.96 -2.95
CA ALA A 292 -1.64 -26.19 -3.45
C ALA A 292 -1.68 -26.08 -4.98
N GLY A 293 -1.41 -24.87 -5.50
CA GLY A 293 -1.02 -24.69 -6.89
C GLY A 293 0.23 -25.52 -7.21
N PRO A 294 0.60 -25.71 -8.50
CA PRO A 294 1.82 -26.46 -8.82
C PRO A 294 3.00 -25.82 -8.11
N ASP A 295 3.70 -26.59 -7.28
CA ASP A 295 4.76 -26.12 -6.37
C ASP A 295 5.78 -25.19 -7.03
N ASN A 296 6.12 -25.46 -8.29
CA ASN A 296 7.06 -24.65 -9.07
C ASN A 296 6.52 -23.25 -9.42
N LEU A 297 5.23 -23.11 -9.71
CA LEU A 297 4.61 -21.81 -10.04
C LEU A 297 4.42 -20.97 -8.78
N ASN A 298 4.06 -21.59 -7.67
CA ASN A 298 3.96 -20.91 -6.38
C ASN A 298 5.31 -20.34 -5.95
N ALA A 299 6.37 -21.15 -5.99
CA ALA A 299 7.73 -20.72 -5.67
C ALA A 299 8.20 -19.57 -6.60
N LEU A 300 7.86 -19.64 -7.90
CA LEU A 300 8.19 -18.58 -8.85
C LEU A 300 7.43 -17.29 -8.54
N ALA A 301 6.13 -17.37 -8.21
CA ALA A 301 5.32 -16.24 -7.81
C ALA A 301 5.89 -15.57 -6.55
N LEU A 302 6.20 -16.33 -5.50
CA LEU A 302 6.82 -15.82 -4.28
C LEU A 302 8.19 -15.17 -4.54
N THR A 303 8.96 -15.74 -5.47
CA THR A 303 10.24 -15.14 -5.90
C THR A 303 10.00 -13.78 -6.56
N MET A 304 8.97 -13.63 -7.41
CA MET A 304 8.62 -12.35 -8.02
C MET A 304 8.23 -11.32 -6.95
N PHE A 305 7.45 -11.72 -5.93
CA PHE A 305 7.13 -10.86 -4.79
C PHE A 305 8.39 -10.43 -4.02
N ALA A 306 9.34 -11.34 -3.78
CA ALA A 306 10.59 -10.98 -3.13
C ALA A 306 11.43 -10.01 -3.96
N LEU A 307 11.52 -10.23 -5.27
CA LEU A 307 12.30 -9.39 -6.18
C LEU A 307 11.73 -7.98 -6.32
N ILE A 308 10.40 -7.83 -6.34
CA ILE A 308 9.77 -6.52 -6.51
C ILE A 308 9.98 -5.59 -5.31
N GLY A 309 10.32 -6.12 -4.13
CA GLY A 309 10.70 -5.34 -2.96
C GLY A 309 11.97 -4.51 -3.17
N ILE A 310 12.87 -4.95 -4.07
CA ILE A 310 14.11 -4.23 -4.37
C ILE A 310 13.82 -2.87 -5.04
N PRO A 311 13.15 -2.80 -6.20
CA PRO A 311 12.79 -1.53 -6.81
C PRO A 311 11.82 -0.72 -5.94
N GLN A 312 10.96 -1.36 -5.17
CA GLN A 312 10.04 -0.68 -4.27
C GLN A 312 10.78 0.20 -3.24
N ALA A 313 11.89 -0.26 -2.69
CA ALA A 313 12.70 0.53 -1.77
C ALA A 313 13.18 1.85 -2.43
N VAL A 314 13.54 1.81 -3.69
CA VAL A 314 13.93 2.99 -4.47
C VAL A 314 12.73 3.92 -4.68
N LEU A 315 11.57 3.38 -5.07
CA LEU A 315 10.35 4.16 -5.33
C LEU A 315 9.83 4.87 -4.07
N TYR A 316 10.06 4.29 -2.90
CA TYR A 316 9.63 4.89 -1.63
C TYR A 316 10.61 5.90 -1.03
N SER A 317 11.85 5.96 -1.51
CA SER A 317 12.87 6.86 -0.95
C SER A 317 13.39 7.89 -1.94
N VAL A 318 13.76 7.49 -3.17
CA VAL A 318 14.48 8.36 -4.11
C VAL A 318 13.64 9.53 -4.63
N PRO A 319 12.36 9.39 -5.03
CA PRO A 319 11.54 10.52 -5.47
C PRO A 319 11.43 11.61 -4.42
N TRP A 320 11.27 11.23 -3.16
CA TRP A 320 11.17 12.14 -2.03
C TRP A 320 12.49 12.85 -1.74
N ALA A 321 13.61 12.13 -1.82
CA ALA A 321 14.93 12.70 -1.62
C ALA A 321 15.28 13.71 -2.73
N VAL A 322 15.01 13.37 -3.99
CA VAL A 322 15.26 14.25 -5.14
C VAL A 322 14.39 15.50 -5.07
N ALA A 323 13.13 15.37 -4.68
CA ALA A 323 12.24 16.51 -4.50
C ALA A 323 12.73 17.44 -3.39
N ALA A 324 13.15 16.88 -2.25
CA ALA A 324 13.72 17.65 -1.15
C ALA A 324 15.01 18.39 -1.56
N GLU A 325 15.88 17.75 -2.35
CA GLU A 325 17.10 18.37 -2.87
C GLU A 325 16.79 19.55 -3.83
N VAL A 326 15.80 19.39 -4.73
CA VAL A 326 15.39 20.44 -5.68
C VAL A 326 14.89 21.66 -4.92
N VAL A 327 14.03 21.48 -3.93
CA VAL A 327 13.43 22.58 -3.16
C VAL A 327 14.42 23.25 -2.24
N ALA A 328 15.35 22.50 -1.62
CA ALA A 328 16.42 23.08 -0.82
C ALA A 328 17.30 24.01 -1.66
N GLY A 329 17.57 23.68 -2.93
CA GLY A 329 18.29 24.52 -3.88
C GLY A 329 17.54 25.80 -4.27
N GLU A 330 16.22 25.84 -4.14
CA GLU A 330 15.36 26.97 -4.52
C GLU A 330 14.89 27.83 -3.32
N GLY A 331 15.28 27.46 -2.10
CA GLY A 331 14.87 28.15 -0.87
C GLY A 331 13.39 27.96 -0.51
N GLY A 332 12.74 26.92 -1.04
CA GLY A 332 11.33 26.59 -0.82
C GLY A 332 11.07 25.74 0.43
N GLY A 333 9.82 25.70 0.88
CA GLY A 333 9.38 24.91 2.03
C GLY A 333 9.22 23.42 1.71
N GLN A 334 9.77 22.54 2.55
CA GLN A 334 9.68 21.09 2.41
C GLN A 334 8.23 20.58 2.46
N GLY A 335 7.39 21.20 3.29
CA GLY A 335 5.99 20.80 3.48
C GLY A 335 5.16 20.89 2.19
N VAL A 336 5.29 21.98 1.42
CA VAL A 336 4.60 22.16 0.13
C VAL A 336 5.00 21.08 -0.87
N THR A 337 6.28 20.74 -0.91
CA THR A 337 6.83 19.71 -1.78
C THR A 337 6.31 18.33 -1.46
N VAL A 338 6.32 17.97 -0.19
CA VAL A 338 5.75 16.69 0.29
C VAL A 338 4.25 16.63 -0.01
N GLY A 339 3.53 17.72 0.22
CA GLY A 339 2.12 17.84 -0.13
C GLY A 339 1.85 17.66 -1.61
N ALA A 340 2.65 18.27 -2.49
CA ALA A 340 2.53 18.13 -3.94
C ALA A 340 2.74 16.68 -4.42
N ILE A 341 3.79 16.01 -3.91
CA ILE A 341 4.04 14.59 -4.23
C ILE A 341 2.87 13.72 -3.75
N THR A 342 2.37 13.96 -2.54
CA THR A 342 1.26 13.20 -1.97
C THR A 342 0.00 13.33 -2.83
N ILE A 343 -0.33 14.53 -3.32
CA ILE A 343 -1.45 14.76 -4.23
C ILE A 343 -1.27 13.97 -5.52
N VAL A 344 -0.09 14.00 -6.12
CA VAL A 344 0.20 13.27 -7.37
C VAL A 344 0.04 11.75 -7.15
N ILE A 345 0.49 11.23 -6.02
CA ILE A 345 0.32 9.82 -5.66
C ILE A 345 -1.16 9.49 -5.50
N SER A 346 -1.92 10.29 -4.75
CA SER A 346 -3.36 10.06 -4.52
C SER A 346 -4.17 10.14 -5.82
N LEU A 347 -3.84 11.06 -6.73
CA LEU A 347 -4.46 11.12 -8.05
C LEU A 347 -4.16 9.88 -8.90
N SER A 348 -2.93 9.39 -8.87
CA SER A 348 -2.55 8.15 -9.55
C SER A 348 -3.32 6.95 -8.98
N GLN A 349 -3.47 6.86 -7.66
CA GLN A 349 -4.25 5.83 -6.98
C GLN A 349 -5.73 5.88 -7.40
N LEU A 350 -6.32 7.07 -7.44
CA LEU A 350 -7.70 7.27 -7.85
C LEU A 350 -7.93 6.85 -9.30
N LEU A 351 -7.04 7.23 -10.21
CA LEU A 351 -7.11 6.85 -11.62
C LEU A 351 -7.06 5.34 -11.79
N VAL A 352 -6.12 4.66 -11.15
CA VAL A 352 -6.02 3.20 -11.22
C VAL A 352 -7.25 2.54 -10.59
N GLY A 353 -7.72 3.02 -9.42
CA GLY A 353 -8.90 2.49 -8.77
C GLY A 353 -10.18 2.59 -9.62
N LEU A 354 -10.31 3.67 -10.42
CA LEU A 354 -11.45 3.86 -11.32
C LEU A 354 -11.35 3.07 -12.63
N THR A 355 -10.14 2.82 -13.12
CA THR A 355 -9.92 2.23 -14.46
C THR A 355 -9.65 0.73 -14.41
N ALA A 356 -8.95 0.22 -13.42
CA ALA A 356 -8.51 -1.15 -13.39
C ALA A 356 -9.66 -2.17 -13.31
N GLY A 357 -10.70 -1.91 -12.51
CA GLY A 357 -11.88 -2.77 -12.44
C GLY A 357 -12.65 -2.90 -13.76
N PRO A 358 -13.03 -1.79 -14.45
CA PRO A 358 -13.62 -1.83 -15.79
C PRO A 358 -12.73 -2.52 -16.82
N ILE A 359 -11.43 -2.35 -16.78
CA ILE A 359 -10.48 -3.01 -17.70
C ILE A 359 -10.50 -4.52 -17.45
N ASP A 360 -10.40 -4.96 -16.20
CA ASP A 360 -10.45 -6.37 -15.83
C ASP A 360 -11.76 -7.02 -16.29
N GLY A 361 -12.89 -6.35 -16.04
CA GLY A 361 -14.21 -6.79 -16.50
C GLY A 361 -14.36 -6.86 -18.04
N ALA A 362 -13.72 -5.95 -18.78
CA ALA A 362 -13.79 -5.93 -20.25
C ALA A 362 -13.03 -7.11 -20.90
N PHE A 363 -11.94 -7.56 -20.28
CA PHE A 363 -11.12 -8.63 -20.83
C PHE A 363 -11.53 -10.03 -20.34
N ASN A 364 -12.27 -10.17 -19.25
CA ASN A 364 -12.70 -11.44 -18.64
C ASN A 364 -11.54 -12.46 -18.44
N LYS A 365 -10.32 -11.96 -18.17
CA LYS A 365 -9.09 -12.77 -18.12
C LYS A 365 -8.39 -12.71 -16.75
N GLY A 366 -9.14 -12.47 -15.67
CA GLY A 366 -8.57 -12.29 -14.34
C GLY A 366 -7.80 -10.97 -14.21
N ASN A 367 -6.84 -10.88 -13.30
CA ASN A 367 -6.11 -9.66 -12.98
C ASN A 367 -4.91 -9.37 -13.93
N ALA A 368 -4.61 -10.27 -14.87
CA ALA A 368 -3.51 -10.09 -15.80
C ALA A 368 -3.58 -8.80 -16.64
N PRO A 369 -4.77 -8.35 -17.12
CA PRO A 369 -4.88 -7.08 -17.84
C PRO A 369 -4.55 -5.86 -16.96
N ALA A 370 -4.88 -5.90 -15.67
CA ALA A 370 -4.60 -4.80 -14.76
C ALA A 370 -3.09 -4.60 -14.51
N PHE A 371 -2.28 -5.66 -14.56
CA PHE A 371 -0.82 -5.57 -14.47
C PHE A 371 -0.15 -5.10 -15.78
N GLY A 372 -0.87 -5.09 -16.89
CA GLY A 372 -0.38 -4.65 -18.20
C GLY A 372 -0.56 -3.15 -18.47
N ILE A 373 -1.20 -2.42 -17.56
CA ILE A 373 -1.36 -0.95 -17.60
C ILE A 373 -0.08 -0.28 -17.13
#